data_d9d311824a9de6867612bd6c0ca2abfb
#
_entry.id   d9d311824a9de6867612bd6c0ca2abfb
#
_cell.length_a   1.000
_cell.length_b   1.000
_cell.length_c   1.000
_cell.angle_alpha   90.00
_cell.angle_beta   90.00
_cell.angle_gamma   90.00
#
_symmetry.space_group_name_H-M   'P 1'
#
loop_
_entity.id
_entity.type
_entity.pdbx_description
1 polymer ?
#
loop_
_entity_poly.entity_id
_entity_poly.type
_entity_poly.pdbx_seq_one_letter_code
_entity_poly.pdbx_strand_id
1 'polypeptide(L)'
;MLRELARSYLTIVKDLSRVMNRLKALYRSWAIPCAGRDVYYTRHRSQWLEKIPEAGTRRRAEQLYQQLDMLQHLRQPARRELLAESRQHTITAKLRQIPSLGPIRSALAVALIQTPHRFRSKRQLWTYSGLGLETRDSGEYHFVKGQVQRKKPVWIRGLNKDYNHDLKGLFKAAAMRASIQPGPFQEFYQRSLAKGIKPTMVRLTLARKIAAITLTVWKKGENFDVEKLKSQAA
;
A
#
# COMPACT_ATOMS: atom_id res chain seq x y z
N MET A 1 -0.04 15.14 -16.14
CA MET A 1 -0.58 15.85 -14.95
C MET A 1 -0.81 14.91 -13.76
N LEU A 2 -1.63 13.87 -13.87
CA LEU A 2 -1.99 12.98 -12.74
C LEU A 2 -0.79 12.42 -11.95
N ARG A 3 0.31 12.06 -12.62
CA ARG A 3 1.51 11.53 -11.97
C ARG A 3 2.18 12.53 -11.02
N GLU A 4 2.25 13.80 -11.41
CA GLU A 4 2.87 14.84 -10.56
C GLU A 4 1.97 15.19 -9.36
N LEU A 5 0.66 15.25 -9.57
CA LEU A 5 -0.30 15.42 -8.47
C LEU A 5 -0.24 14.23 -7.48
N ALA A 6 -0.08 13.01 -7.99
CA ALA A 6 0.12 11.83 -7.14
C ALA A 6 1.43 11.90 -6.33
N ARG A 7 2.53 12.37 -6.94
CA ARG A 7 3.82 12.56 -6.26
C ARG A 7 3.69 13.61 -5.16
N SER A 8 3.11 14.76 -5.45
CA SER A 8 2.90 15.85 -4.48
C SER A 8 2.05 15.34 -3.30
N TYR A 9 0.94 14.67 -3.56
CA TYR A 9 0.09 14.11 -2.52
C TYR A 9 0.83 13.07 -1.66
N LEU A 10 1.58 12.15 -2.28
CA LEU A 10 2.34 11.11 -1.58
C LEU A 10 3.47 11.70 -0.73
N THR A 11 4.17 12.72 -1.22
CA THR A 11 5.21 13.43 -0.46
C THR A 11 4.61 14.07 0.80
N ILE A 12 3.52 14.82 0.67
CA ILE A 12 2.83 15.43 1.80
C ILE A 12 2.39 14.37 2.83
N VAL A 13 1.83 13.25 2.38
CA VAL A 13 1.38 12.15 3.28
C VAL A 13 2.57 11.48 3.98
N LYS A 14 3.70 11.32 3.30
CA LYS A 14 4.92 10.77 3.91
C LYS A 14 5.50 11.72 4.94
N ASP A 15 5.57 13.01 4.63
CA ASP A 15 6.10 14.03 5.55
C ASP A 15 5.20 14.18 6.77
N LEU A 16 3.89 14.18 6.58
CA LEU A 16 2.91 14.14 7.67
C LEU A 16 3.17 12.96 8.63
N SER A 17 3.38 11.77 8.06
CA SER A 17 3.69 10.57 8.86
C SER A 17 5.02 10.69 9.60
N ARG A 18 6.04 11.30 8.96
CA ARG A 18 7.34 11.55 9.59
C ARG A 18 7.23 12.52 10.76
N VAL A 19 6.49 13.62 10.60
CA VAL A 19 6.27 14.60 11.69
C VAL A 19 5.50 13.97 12.83
N MET A 20 4.46 13.19 12.53
CA MET A 20 3.70 12.44 13.55
C MET A 20 4.59 11.47 14.34
N ASN A 21 5.48 10.76 13.66
CA ASN A 21 6.42 9.84 14.31
C ASN A 21 7.45 10.59 15.16
N ARG A 22 8.01 11.70 14.65
CA ARG A 22 8.94 12.56 15.39
C ARG A 22 8.31 13.10 16.67
N LEU A 23 7.05 13.55 16.60
CA LEU A 23 6.32 14.05 17.75
C LEU A 23 6.15 12.95 18.83
N LYS A 24 5.74 11.74 18.44
CA LYS A 24 5.67 10.61 19.38
C LYS A 24 7.04 10.20 19.94
N ALA A 25 8.08 10.22 19.11
CA ALA A 25 9.44 9.90 19.55
C ALA A 25 9.92 10.92 20.61
N LEU A 26 9.62 12.20 20.41
CA LEU A 26 9.94 13.27 21.36
C LEU A 26 9.26 13.03 22.73
N TYR A 27 7.97 12.73 22.77
CA TYR A 27 7.29 12.42 24.04
C TYR A 27 7.85 11.16 24.71
N ARG A 28 8.12 10.12 23.94
CA ARG A 28 8.69 8.86 24.46
C ARG A 28 10.09 9.04 25.02
N SER A 29 10.93 9.92 24.45
CA SER A 29 12.27 10.20 24.99
C SER A 29 12.23 10.84 26.38
N TRP A 30 11.10 11.40 26.78
CA TRP A 30 10.81 11.93 28.12
C TRP A 30 9.97 10.97 28.97
N ALA A 31 9.95 9.67 28.64
CA ALA A 31 9.15 8.65 29.30
C ALA A 31 7.64 8.98 29.37
N ILE A 32 7.13 9.87 28.50
CA ILE A 32 5.72 10.24 28.43
C ILE A 32 5.00 9.25 27.50
N PRO A 33 4.10 8.38 28.00
CA PRO A 33 3.41 7.40 27.17
C PRO A 33 2.44 8.11 26.21
N CYS A 34 2.57 7.87 24.91
CA CYS A 34 1.72 8.44 23.86
C CYS A 34 1.19 7.34 22.95
N ALA A 35 0.20 6.61 23.44
CA ALA A 35 -0.59 5.68 22.64
C ALA A 35 -1.67 6.43 21.85
N GLY A 36 -2.24 5.79 20.83
CA GLY A 36 -3.37 6.35 20.10
C GLY A 36 -3.05 7.59 19.26
N ARG A 37 -4.03 8.46 19.10
CA ARG A 37 -3.98 9.65 18.22
C ARG A 37 -4.17 10.97 18.96
N ASP A 38 -4.41 10.95 20.28
CA ASP A 38 -4.76 12.14 21.06
C ASP A 38 -3.66 13.21 21.06
N VAL A 39 -2.40 12.76 21.01
CA VAL A 39 -1.23 13.65 20.89
C VAL A 39 -1.27 14.56 19.65
N TYR A 40 -2.06 14.22 18.62
CA TYR A 40 -2.14 15.01 17.38
C TYR A 40 -3.30 16.01 17.35
N TYR A 41 -4.26 15.91 18.27
CA TYR A 41 -5.44 16.79 18.28
C TYR A 41 -5.12 18.15 18.86
N THR A 42 -5.49 19.20 18.15
CA THR A 42 -5.25 20.60 18.58
C THR A 42 -5.80 20.88 19.97
N ARG A 43 -6.98 20.35 20.30
CA ARG A 43 -7.65 20.56 21.60
C ARG A 43 -6.89 19.99 22.82
N HIS A 44 -5.95 19.05 22.59
CA HIS A 44 -5.19 18.41 23.67
C HIS A 44 -3.73 18.87 23.74
N ARG A 45 -3.29 19.79 22.88
CA ARG A 45 -1.88 20.16 22.75
C ARG A 45 -1.30 20.85 24.00
N SER A 46 -2.05 21.74 24.63
CA SER A 46 -1.60 22.36 25.87
C SER A 46 -1.30 21.33 26.94
N GLN A 47 -2.22 20.39 27.17
CA GLN A 47 -2.04 19.29 28.12
C GLN A 47 -0.84 18.40 27.79
N TRP A 48 -0.56 18.19 26.51
CA TRP A 48 0.61 17.42 26.08
C TRP A 48 1.92 18.19 26.25
N LEU A 49 1.94 19.50 25.95
CA LEU A 49 3.11 20.37 26.12
C LEU A 49 3.49 20.55 27.59
N GLU A 50 2.53 20.65 28.48
CA GLU A 50 2.72 20.76 29.94
C GLU A 50 3.45 19.56 30.53
N LYS A 51 3.30 18.36 29.93
CA LYS A 51 4.00 17.16 30.38
C LYS A 51 5.50 17.18 30.12
N ILE A 52 5.99 18.10 29.29
CA ILE A 52 7.42 18.23 28.95
C ILE A 52 8.02 19.26 29.93
N PRO A 53 8.90 18.87 30.87
CA PRO A 53 9.44 19.80 31.85
C PRO A 53 10.45 20.80 31.28
N GLU A 54 11.22 20.37 30.25
CA GLU A 54 12.30 21.17 29.69
C GLU A 54 11.80 22.10 28.56
N ALA A 55 12.15 23.39 28.68
CA ALA A 55 11.62 24.45 27.82
C ALA A 55 12.03 24.31 26.34
N GLY A 56 13.29 23.94 26.07
CA GLY A 56 13.79 23.75 24.71
C GLY A 56 13.09 22.60 23.99
N THR A 57 12.86 21.50 24.69
CA THR A 57 12.10 20.35 24.15
C THR A 57 10.62 20.71 23.92
N ARG A 58 10.03 21.49 24.82
CA ARG A 58 8.66 22.02 24.63
C ARG A 58 8.59 22.88 23.38
N ARG A 59 9.54 23.79 23.18
CA ARG A 59 9.64 24.62 21.98
C ARG A 59 9.76 23.76 20.69
N ARG A 60 10.56 22.71 20.73
CA ARG A 60 10.67 21.75 19.64
C ARG A 60 9.36 21.02 19.34
N ALA A 61 8.61 20.65 20.38
CA ALA A 61 7.28 20.04 20.21
C ALA A 61 6.30 21.01 19.54
N GLU A 62 6.30 22.28 19.94
CA GLU A 62 5.48 23.35 19.31
C GLU A 62 5.80 23.48 17.80
N GLN A 63 7.08 23.51 17.43
CA GLN A 63 7.50 23.56 16.03
C GLN A 63 7.02 22.32 15.24
N LEU A 64 7.06 21.13 15.83
CA LEU A 64 6.52 19.91 15.21
C LEU A 64 4.99 19.98 15.05
N TYR A 65 4.27 20.58 15.99
CA TYR A 65 2.82 20.83 15.85
C TYR A 65 2.53 21.82 14.72
N GLN A 66 3.30 22.88 14.57
CA GLN A 66 3.17 23.83 13.45
C GLN A 66 3.39 23.13 12.09
N GLN A 67 4.43 22.29 11.98
CA GLN A 67 4.66 21.48 10.79
C GLN A 67 3.50 20.52 10.51
N LEU A 68 2.96 19.89 11.56
CA LEU A 68 1.81 18.98 11.46
C LEU A 68 0.59 19.71 10.86
N ASP A 69 0.28 20.90 11.34
CA ASP A 69 -0.86 21.70 10.90
C ASP A 69 -0.70 22.13 9.44
N MET A 70 0.47 22.64 9.09
CA MET A 70 0.77 23.05 7.72
C MET A 70 0.61 21.87 6.74
N LEU A 71 1.15 20.69 7.08
CA LEU A 71 1.04 19.52 6.24
C LEU A 71 -0.40 18.97 6.16
N GLN A 72 -1.18 19.08 7.22
CA GLN A 72 -2.60 18.74 7.20
C GLN A 72 -3.39 19.71 6.30
N HIS A 73 -3.07 21.00 6.34
CA HIS A 73 -3.66 22.01 5.48
C HIS A 73 -3.34 21.73 4.00
N LEU A 74 -2.07 21.51 3.65
CA LEU A 74 -1.61 21.21 2.29
C LEU A 74 -2.20 19.90 1.73
N ARG A 75 -2.43 18.91 2.60
CA ARG A 75 -2.97 17.61 2.18
C ARG A 75 -4.36 17.71 1.56
N GLN A 76 -5.21 18.63 2.04
CA GLN A 76 -6.58 18.73 1.57
C GLN A 76 -6.69 19.20 0.11
N PRO A 77 -6.05 20.33 -0.30
CA PRO A 77 -6.05 20.73 -1.71
C PRO A 77 -5.37 19.68 -2.58
N ALA A 78 -4.19 19.16 -2.21
CA ALA A 78 -3.49 18.13 -2.98
C ALA A 78 -4.36 16.89 -3.21
N ARG A 79 -5.16 16.48 -2.22
CA ARG A 79 -6.14 15.39 -2.38
C ARG A 79 -7.25 15.75 -3.34
N ARG A 80 -7.78 16.97 -3.27
CA ARG A 80 -8.88 17.43 -4.16
C ARG A 80 -8.41 17.47 -5.61
N GLU A 81 -7.25 18.05 -5.86
CA GLU A 81 -6.65 18.15 -7.20
C GLU A 81 -6.35 16.76 -7.79
N LEU A 82 -5.73 15.86 -7.01
CA LEU A 82 -5.50 14.47 -7.42
C LEU A 82 -6.81 13.79 -7.83
N LEU A 83 -7.87 13.95 -7.06
CA LEU A 83 -9.16 13.32 -7.33
C LEU A 83 -9.88 13.99 -8.51
N ALA A 84 -9.77 15.30 -8.69
CA ALA A 84 -10.34 16.02 -9.82
C ALA A 84 -9.70 15.55 -11.13
N GLU A 85 -8.37 15.53 -11.20
CA GLU A 85 -7.63 15.05 -12.35
C GLU A 85 -7.92 13.56 -12.65
N SER A 86 -8.02 12.74 -11.61
CA SER A 86 -8.27 11.31 -11.78
C SER A 86 -9.61 10.99 -12.44
N ARG A 87 -10.59 11.88 -12.35
CA ARG A 87 -11.91 11.72 -13.00
C ARG A 87 -11.84 11.80 -14.52
N GLN A 88 -10.83 12.48 -15.06
CA GLN A 88 -10.59 12.58 -16.51
C GLN A 88 -10.11 11.23 -17.09
N HIS A 89 -9.64 10.31 -16.25
CA HIS A 89 -9.21 8.98 -16.65
C HIS A 89 -10.33 7.96 -16.44
N THR A 90 -11.00 7.54 -17.51
CA THR A 90 -12.15 6.60 -17.48
C THR A 90 -11.86 5.31 -16.71
N ILE A 91 -10.62 4.83 -16.80
CA ILE A 91 -10.20 3.63 -16.06
C ILE A 91 -10.29 3.77 -14.55
N THR A 92 -10.16 4.97 -14.01
CA THR A 92 -10.29 5.21 -12.56
C THR A 92 -11.66 4.78 -12.03
N ALA A 93 -12.73 5.04 -12.80
CA ALA A 93 -14.08 4.60 -12.43
C ALA A 93 -14.20 3.08 -12.36
N LYS A 94 -13.59 2.35 -13.32
CA LYS A 94 -13.58 0.89 -13.33
C LYS A 94 -12.77 0.31 -12.17
N LEU A 95 -11.59 0.86 -11.89
CA LEU A 95 -10.76 0.41 -10.76
C LEU A 95 -11.44 0.64 -9.40
N ARG A 96 -12.29 1.65 -9.26
CA ARG A 96 -13.06 1.91 -8.04
C ARG A 96 -14.11 0.83 -7.74
N GLN A 97 -14.50 0.04 -8.72
CA GLN A 97 -15.41 -1.12 -8.51
C GLN A 97 -14.73 -2.26 -7.76
N ILE A 98 -13.38 -2.33 -7.80
CA ILE A 98 -12.63 -3.35 -7.08
C ILE A 98 -12.74 -3.05 -5.57
N PRO A 99 -13.29 -3.96 -4.75
CA PRO A 99 -13.39 -3.76 -3.31
C PRO A 99 -12.04 -3.36 -2.71
N SER A 100 -12.05 -2.41 -1.79
CA SER A 100 -10.88 -1.81 -1.15
C SER A 100 -9.99 -0.87 -2.01
N LEU A 101 -10.22 -0.74 -3.31
CA LEU A 101 -9.62 0.30 -4.14
C LEU A 101 -10.52 1.54 -4.19
N GLY A 102 -10.60 2.28 -3.09
CA GLY A 102 -11.34 3.55 -3.04
C GLY A 102 -10.72 4.65 -3.93
N PRO A 103 -11.35 5.84 -4.01
CA PRO A 103 -10.98 6.89 -4.97
C PRO A 103 -9.49 7.24 -5.01
N ILE A 104 -8.86 7.41 -3.84
CA ILE A 104 -7.43 7.77 -3.75
C ILE A 104 -6.55 6.63 -4.27
N ARG A 105 -6.83 5.37 -3.87
CA ARG A 105 -6.00 4.23 -4.30
C ARG A 105 -6.14 3.99 -5.80
N SER A 106 -7.32 4.17 -6.36
CA SER A 106 -7.54 4.06 -7.82
C SER A 106 -6.78 5.14 -8.58
N ALA A 107 -6.84 6.40 -8.13
CA ALA A 107 -6.08 7.50 -8.72
C ALA A 107 -4.57 7.25 -8.65
N LEU A 108 -4.06 6.82 -7.49
CA LEU A 108 -2.65 6.49 -7.30
C LEU A 108 -2.23 5.28 -8.14
N ALA A 109 -3.07 4.25 -8.27
CA ALA A 109 -2.77 3.10 -9.13
C ALA A 109 -2.59 3.54 -10.59
N VAL A 110 -3.50 4.38 -11.10
CA VAL A 110 -3.39 4.92 -12.46
C VAL A 110 -2.11 5.76 -12.61
N ALA A 111 -1.83 6.65 -11.67
CA ALA A 111 -0.64 7.51 -11.71
C ALA A 111 0.68 6.73 -11.67
N LEU A 112 0.77 5.68 -10.84
CA LEU A 112 2.00 4.91 -10.62
C LEU A 112 2.23 3.82 -11.68
N ILE A 113 1.16 3.21 -12.18
CA ILE A 113 1.22 2.20 -13.24
C ILE A 113 1.35 2.85 -14.61
N GLN A 114 0.70 4.00 -14.83
CA GLN A 114 0.63 4.79 -16.07
C GLN A 114 -0.08 4.07 -17.23
N THR A 115 0.37 2.88 -17.59
CA THR A 115 -0.24 2.02 -18.61
C THR A 115 -0.12 0.55 -18.21
N PRO A 116 -1.19 -0.25 -18.39
CA PRO A 116 -1.17 -1.66 -18.03
C PRO A 116 -0.30 -2.49 -18.99
N HIS A 117 -0.03 -1.96 -20.19
CA HIS A 117 0.75 -2.64 -21.25
C HIS A 117 2.25 -2.73 -20.94
N ARG A 118 2.75 -1.97 -19.95
CA ARG A 118 4.11 -2.13 -19.40
C ARG A 118 4.37 -3.54 -18.85
N PHE A 119 3.32 -4.22 -18.41
CA PHE A 119 3.44 -5.53 -17.77
C PHE A 119 2.84 -6.61 -18.67
N ARG A 120 3.67 -7.49 -19.23
CA ARG A 120 3.20 -8.63 -20.02
C ARG A 120 2.33 -9.57 -19.19
N SER A 121 2.67 -9.75 -17.90
CA SER A 121 1.98 -10.67 -16.98
C SER A 121 1.77 -10.06 -15.58
N LYS A 122 0.86 -10.66 -14.81
CA LYS A 122 0.65 -10.33 -13.41
C LYS A 122 1.92 -10.46 -12.56
N ARG A 123 2.81 -11.41 -12.89
CA ARG A 123 4.08 -11.62 -12.19
C ARG A 123 5.01 -10.41 -12.33
N GLN A 124 5.09 -9.79 -13.49
CA GLN A 124 5.89 -8.57 -13.70
C GLN A 124 5.37 -7.40 -12.85
N LEU A 125 4.04 -7.22 -12.77
CA LEU A 125 3.45 -6.21 -11.87
C LEU A 125 3.77 -6.54 -10.40
N TRP A 126 3.71 -7.81 -9.99
CA TRP A 126 4.07 -8.21 -8.63
C TRP A 126 5.54 -7.90 -8.33
N THR A 127 6.47 -8.22 -9.24
CA THR A 127 7.89 -7.88 -9.08
C THR A 127 8.08 -6.37 -8.98
N TYR A 128 7.50 -5.60 -9.89
CA TYR A 128 7.58 -4.13 -9.89
C TYR A 128 6.99 -3.50 -8.63
N SER A 129 5.94 -4.10 -8.05
CA SER A 129 5.31 -3.64 -6.81
C SER A 129 5.89 -4.28 -5.54
N GLY A 130 6.97 -5.03 -5.61
CA GLY A 130 7.60 -5.70 -4.48
C GLY A 130 6.73 -6.78 -3.80
N LEU A 131 5.77 -7.32 -4.55
CA LEU A 131 4.95 -8.47 -4.15
C LEU A 131 5.45 -9.77 -4.78
N GLY A 132 6.36 -9.70 -5.74
CA GLY A 132 7.01 -10.83 -6.38
C GLY A 132 8.05 -11.48 -5.49
N LEU A 133 8.30 -12.76 -5.70
CA LEU A 133 9.39 -13.48 -5.07
C LEU A 133 10.70 -13.17 -5.79
N GLU A 134 11.76 -13.00 -5.03
CA GLU A 134 13.12 -12.93 -5.55
C GLU A 134 13.70 -14.34 -5.56
N THR A 135 13.99 -14.84 -6.75
CA THR A 135 14.68 -16.11 -6.94
C THR A 135 16.10 -15.82 -7.42
N ARG A 136 17.09 -16.36 -6.73
CA ARG A 136 18.47 -16.41 -7.23
C ARG A 136 18.82 -17.85 -7.48
N ASP A 137 19.01 -18.18 -8.74
CA ASP A 137 19.36 -19.51 -9.15
C ASP A 137 20.20 -19.44 -10.43
N SER A 138 21.41 -19.98 -10.39
CA SER A 138 22.16 -20.38 -11.56
C SER A 138 21.50 -21.64 -12.10
N GLY A 139 20.70 -21.53 -13.14
CA GLY A 139 19.90 -22.62 -13.67
C GLY A 139 20.76 -23.81 -14.16
N GLU A 140 21.23 -24.66 -13.22
CA GLU A 140 21.82 -25.94 -13.57
C GLU A 140 20.72 -26.93 -13.95
N TYR A 141 20.77 -27.41 -15.18
CA TYR A 141 19.85 -28.39 -15.72
C TYR A 141 20.61 -29.68 -16.06
N HIS A 142 19.95 -30.80 -15.93
CA HIS A 142 20.44 -32.10 -16.39
C HIS A 142 19.33 -32.80 -17.20
N PHE A 143 19.74 -33.69 -18.08
CA PHE A 143 18.82 -34.48 -18.87
C PHE A 143 18.54 -35.80 -18.15
N VAL A 144 17.26 -36.07 -17.89
CA VAL A 144 16.78 -37.34 -17.35
C VAL A 144 15.72 -37.91 -18.30
N LYS A 145 15.94 -39.07 -18.84
CA LYS A 145 15.01 -39.75 -19.77
C LYS A 145 14.52 -38.84 -20.92
N GLY A 146 15.43 -38.06 -21.52
CA GLY A 146 15.12 -37.17 -22.64
C GLY A 146 14.43 -35.85 -22.26
N GLN A 147 14.19 -35.60 -20.99
CA GLN A 147 13.59 -34.34 -20.49
C GLN A 147 14.61 -33.51 -19.74
N VAL A 148 14.54 -32.19 -19.95
CA VAL A 148 15.34 -31.20 -19.20
C VAL A 148 14.76 -31.05 -17.79
N GLN A 149 15.50 -31.49 -16.79
CA GLN A 149 15.13 -31.36 -15.41
C GLN A 149 16.10 -30.45 -14.66
N ARG A 150 15.61 -29.70 -13.69
CA ARG A 150 16.42 -28.83 -12.89
C ARG A 150 17.17 -29.60 -11.80
N LYS A 151 18.49 -29.40 -11.70
CA LYS A 151 19.36 -30.16 -10.76
C LYS A 151 19.08 -29.84 -9.29
N LYS A 152 18.66 -28.60 -8.99
CA LYS A 152 18.34 -28.15 -7.63
C LYS A 152 17.03 -27.37 -7.57
N PRO A 153 16.25 -27.43 -6.48
CA PRO A 153 15.08 -26.60 -6.32
C PRO A 153 15.44 -25.11 -6.30
N VAL A 154 14.55 -24.27 -6.82
CA VAL A 154 14.73 -22.83 -6.86
C VAL A 154 14.86 -22.27 -5.44
N TRP A 155 15.98 -21.59 -5.15
CA TRP A 155 16.11 -20.92 -3.87
C TRP A 155 15.38 -19.57 -3.86
N ILE A 156 14.38 -19.46 -2.98
CA ILE A 156 13.58 -18.25 -2.79
C ILE A 156 14.18 -17.44 -1.65
N ARG A 157 14.67 -16.22 -1.94
CA ARG A 157 15.23 -15.29 -0.94
C ARG A 157 14.21 -14.39 -0.27
N GLY A 158 12.93 -14.54 -0.55
CA GLY A 158 11.85 -13.71 -0.05
C GLY A 158 11.26 -12.80 -1.14
N LEU A 159 10.79 -11.62 -0.75
CA LEU A 159 10.22 -10.66 -1.70
C LEU A 159 11.30 -9.80 -2.34
N ASN A 160 11.08 -9.43 -3.62
CA ASN A 160 11.94 -8.50 -4.33
C ASN A 160 12.18 -7.21 -3.53
N LYS A 161 13.43 -6.78 -3.44
CA LYS A 161 13.86 -5.57 -2.71
C LYS A 161 13.97 -4.33 -3.59
N ASP A 162 14.14 -4.50 -4.91
CA ASP A 162 14.12 -3.42 -5.89
C ASP A 162 12.71 -3.28 -6.49
N TYR A 163 11.93 -2.34 -5.96
CA TYR A 163 10.53 -2.18 -6.31
C TYR A 163 9.99 -0.77 -6.07
N ASN A 164 8.82 -0.48 -6.63
CA ASN A 164 8.08 0.75 -6.37
C ASN A 164 7.40 0.69 -4.98
N HIS A 165 7.98 1.41 -4.01
CA HIS A 165 7.53 1.44 -2.61
C HIS A 165 6.09 1.92 -2.45
N ASP A 166 5.67 2.93 -3.24
CA ASP A 166 4.34 3.51 -3.16
C ASP A 166 3.29 2.52 -3.66
N LEU A 167 3.60 1.80 -4.73
CA LEU A 167 2.71 0.79 -5.28
C LEU A 167 2.59 -0.43 -4.33
N LYS A 168 3.69 -0.85 -3.70
CA LYS A 168 3.65 -1.86 -2.63
C LYS A 168 2.76 -1.44 -1.48
N GLY A 169 2.95 -0.21 -1.00
CA GLY A 169 2.14 0.38 0.06
C GLY A 169 0.66 0.41 -0.29
N LEU A 170 0.33 0.80 -1.53
CA LEU A 170 -1.03 0.83 -2.05
C LEU A 170 -1.72 -0.54 -1.97
N PHE A 171 -1.09 -1.58 -2.55
CA PHE A 171 -1.68 -2.92 -2.58
C PHE A 171 -1.72 -3.59 -1.19
N LYS A 172 -0.72 -3.36 -0.34
CA LYS A 172 -0.75 -3.83 1.06
C LYS A 172 -1.87 -3.18 1.85
N ALA A 173 -2.06 -1.86 1.71
CA ALA A 173 -3.14 -1.14 2.38
C ALA A 173 -4.52 -1.55 1.84
N ALA A 174 -4.64 -1.84 0.54
CA ALA A 174 -5.84 -2.40 -0.05
C ALA A 174 -6.16 -3.78 0.53
N ALA A 175 -5.17 -4.67 0.61
CA ALA A 175 -5.34 -6.01 1.17
C ALA A 175 -5.68 -5.99 2.67
N MET A 176 -5.08 -5.09 3.45
CA MET A 176 -5.44 -4.90 4.85
C MET A 176 -6.90 -4.47 4.99
N ARG A 177 -7.36 -3.49 4.20
CA ARG A 177 -8.77 -3.07 4.21
C ARG A 177 -9.70 -4.20 3.79
N ALA A 178 -9.34 -4.92 2.73
CA ALA A 178 -10.10 -6.05 2.19
C ALA A 178 -10.20 -7.23 3.15
N SER A 179 -9.22 -7.44 4.03
CA SER A 179 -9.24 -8.50 5.05
C SER A 179 -10.21 -8.21 6.21
N ILE A 180 -10.66 -6.95 6.36
CA ILE A 180 -11.53 -6.51 7.44
C ILE A 180 -12.95 -6.20 6.94
N GLN A 181 -13.07 -5.59 5.76
CA GLN A 181 -14.33 -5.14 5.22
C GLN A 181 -15.14 -6.32 4.67
N PRO A 182 -16.43 -6.47 5.03
CA PRO A 182 -17.30 -7.51 4.49
C PRO A 182 -17.28 -7.55 2.96
N GLY A 183 -17.23 -8.76 2.39
CA GLY A 183 -17.23 -8.98 0.96
C GLY A 183 -16.31 -10.12 0.50
N PRO A 184 -16.21 -10.37 -0.80
CA PRO A 184 -15.59 -11.56 -1.38
C PRO A 184 -14.09 -11.72 -1.01
N PHE A 185 -13.40 -10.63 -0.75
CA PHE A 185 -12.01 -10.68 -0.32
C PHE A 185 -11.85 -11.06 1.16
N GLN A 186 -12.80 -10.64 2.02
CA GLN A 186 -12.82 -11.07 3.41
C GLN A 186 -13.13 -12.56 3.50
N GLU A 187 -14.11 -13.05 2.73
CA GLU A 187 -14.43 -14.49 2.67
C GLU A 187 -13.19 -15.31 2.24
N PHE A 188 -12.47 -14.85 1.22
CA PHE A 188 -11.21 -15.47 0.82
C PHE A 188 -10.18 -15.46 1.95
N TYR A 189 -10.06 -14.34 2.68
CA TYR A 189 -9.15 -14.20 3.81
C TYR A 189 -9.49 -15.20 4.92
N GLN A 190 -10.75 -15.27 5.34
CA GLN A 190 -11.21 -16.17 6.39
C GLN A 190 -11.04 -17.65 6.01
N ARG A 191 -11.41 -18.03 4.79
CA ARG A 191 -11.20 -19.40 4.28
C ARG A 191 -9.72 -19.80 4.27
N SER A 192 -8.83 -18.86 3.97
CA SER A 192 -7.38 -19.12 3.96
C SER A 192 -6.82 -19.27 5.39
N LEU A 193 -7.35 -18.51 6.36
CA LEU A 193 -7.00 -18.67 7.78
C LEU A 193 -7.47 -20.02 8.32
N ALA A 194 -8.70 -20.45 7.95
CA ALA A 194 -9.23 -21.76 8.33
C ALA A 194 -8.39 -22.93 7.82
N LYS A 195 -7.65 -22.75 6.71
CA LYS A 195 -6.63 -23.68 6.20
C LYS A 195 -5.28 -23.62 6.93
N GLY A 196 -5.16 -22.88 8.03
CA GLY A 196 -3.94 -22.74 8.83
C GLY A 196 -2.88 -21.80 8.24
N ILE A 197 -3.19 -21.03 7.19
CA ILE A 197 -2.21 -20.12 6.59
C ILE A 197 -2.03 -18.88 7.49
N LYS A 198 -0.79 -18.49 7.77
CA LYS A 198 -0.49 -17.34 8.63
C LYS A 198 -1.12 -16.04 8.09
N PRO A 199 -1.71 -15.18 8.94
CA PRO A 199 -2.40 -13.95 8.54
C PRO A 199 -1.60 -13.03 7.62
N THR A 200 -0.29 -12.92 7.87
CA THR A 200 0.62 -12.10 7.04
C THR A 200 0.75 -12.64 5.61
N MET A 201 0.79 -13.98 5.46
CA MET A 201 0.88 -14.65 4.16
C MET A 201 -0.45 -14.54 3.38
N VAL A 202 -1.57 -14.67 4.07
CA VAL A 202 -2.89 -14.48 3.45
C VAL A 202 -3.06 -13.05 2.94
N ARG A 203 -2.66 -12.04 3.73
CA ARG A 203 -2.68 -10.64 3.29
C ARG A 203 -1.76 -10.38 2.10
N LEU A 204 -0.59 -11.01 2.04
CA LEU A 204 0.30 -10.92 0.89
C LEU A 204 -0.34 -11.53 -0.37
N THR A 205 -0.95 -12.70 -0.23
CA THR A 205 -1.69 -13.35 -1.33
C THR A 205 -2.86 -12.48 -1.80
N LEU A 206 -3.58 -11.86 -0.86
CA LEU A 206 -4.66 -10.95 -1.17
C LEU A 206 -4.17 -9.70 -1.91
N ALA A 207 -3.03 -9.12 -1.50
CA ALA A 207 -2.40 -8.01 -2.20
C ALA A 207 -2.03 -8.37 -3.65
N ARG A 208 -1.49 -9.57 -3.87
CA ARG A 208 -1.21 -10.12 -5.21
C ARG A 208 -2.47 -10.31 -6.04
N LYS A 209 -3.56 -10.82 -5.44
CA LYS A 209 -4.85 -10.96 -6.12
C LYS A 209 -5.39 -9.60 -6.55
N ILE A 210 -5.44 -8.63 -5.65
CA ILE A 210 -5.90 -7.27 -5.96
C ILE A 210 -5.07 -6.64 -7.09
N ALA A 211 -3.74 -6.76 -7.05
CA ALA A 211 -2.86 -6.27 -8.10
C ALA A 211 -3.13 -6.96 -9.45
N ALA A 212 -3.34 -8.28 -9.47
CA ALA A 212 -3.66 -9.02 -10.67
C ALA A 212 -5.01 -8.61 -11.27
N ILE A 213 -6.04 -8.46 -10.44
CA ILE A 213 -7.37 -8.00 -10.84
C ILE A 213 -7.28 -6.58 -11.41
N THR A 214 -6.55 -5.67 -10.74
CA THR A 214 -6.30 -4.30 -11.22
C THR A 214 -5.72 -4.31 -12.63
N LEU A 215 -4.71 -5.15 -12.88
CA LEU A 215 -4.10 -5.28 -14.20
C LEU A 215 -5.08 -5.84 -15.24
N THR A 216 -5.87 -6.84 -14.89
CA THR A 216 -6.83 -7.48 -15.80
C THR A 216 -7.97 -6.54 -16.17
N VAL A 217 -8.60 -5.90 -15.17
CA VAL A 217 -9.66 -4.90 -15.38
C VAL A 217 -9.16 -3.78 -16.29
N TRP A 218 -7.92 -3.33 -16.06
CA TRP A 218 -7.37 -2.25 -16.87
C TRP A 218 -7.02 -2.68 -18.30
N LYS A 219 -6.40 -3.84 -18.50
CA LYS A 219 -6.04 -4.33 -19.85
C LYS A 219 -7.24 -4.62 -20.72
N LYS A 220 -8.26 -5.25 -20.12
CA LYS A 220 -9.47 -5.64 -20.84
C LYS A 220 -10.50 -4.52 -20.95
N GLY A 221 -10.38 -3.48 -20.12
CA GLY A 221 -11.40 -2.44 -20.03
C GLY A 221 -12.75 -2.96 -19.50
N GLU A 222 -12.78 -4.13 -18.85
CA GLU A 222 -13.96 -4.75 -18.29
C GLU A 222 -14.30 -4.19 -16.90
N ASN A 223 -15.53 -4.41 -16.45
CA ASN A 223 -15.94 -4.14 -15.08
C ASN A 223 -15.42 -5.24 -14.15
N PHE A 224 -15.31 -4.92 -12.85
CA PHE A 224 -14.98 -5.92 -11.84
C PHE A 224 -16.12 -6.93 -11.70
N ASP A 225 -15.77 -8.22 -11.76
CA ASP A 225 -16.70 -9.33 -11.62
C ASP A 225 -16.29 -10.22 -10.44
N VAL A 226 -17.20 -10.39 -9.48
CA VAL A 226 -16.98 -11.19 -8.27
C VAL A 226 -16.90 -12.70 -8.59
N GLU A 227 -17.65 -13.17 -9.58
CA GLU A 227 -17.66 -14.60 -9.93
C GLU A 227 -16.31 -15.04 -10.50
N LYS A 228 -15.64 -14.17 -11.28
CA LYS A 228 -14.27 -14.43 -11.75
C LYS A 228 -13.25 -14.51 -10.60
N LEU A 229 -13.56 -13.94 -9.44
CA LEU A 229 -12.73 -14.07 -8.24
C LEU A 229 -12.87 -15.44 -7.59
N LYS A 230 -14.09 -16.00 -7.57
CA LYS A 230 -14.40 -17.30 -6.97
C LYS A 230 -13.79 -18.45 -7.80
N SER A 231 -13.90 -18.39 -9.11
CA SER A 231 -13.35 -19.41 -10.03
C SER A 231 -11.82 -19.54 -9.99
N GLN A 232 -11.10 -18.50 -9.61
CA GLN A 232 -9.64 -18.53 -9.45
C GLN A 232 -9.18 -19.02 -8.06
N ALA A 233 -10.11 -19.40 -7.20
CA ALA A 233 -9.84 -19.85 -5.82
C ALA A 233 -10.06 -21.38 -5.66
N ALA A 234 -10.51 -22.05 -6.70
CA ALA A 234 -10.49 -23.49 -6.86
C ALA A 234 -9.19 -23.91 -7.57
#